data_b41f06257a9783905ee99d97d1ec5609
#
_entry.id   b41f06257a9783905ee99d97d1ec5609
#
_cell.length_a   1.000
_cell.length_b   1.000
_cell.length_c   1.000
_cell.angle_alpha   90.00
_cell.angle_beta   90.00
_cell.angle_gamma   90.00
#
_symmetry.space_group_name_H-M   'P 1'
#
loop_
_entity.id
_entity.type
_entity.pdbx_description
1 polymer ?
#
loop_
_entity_poly.entity_id
_entity_poly.type
_entity_poly.pdbx_seq_one_letter_code
_entity_poly.pdbx_strand_id
1 'polypeptide(L)'
;MRNKMISALLATAMVASMITVPALASEGETEAAASVDLSNVEAKEAYHFEIVSKGFQHQYWQAVLKGAQEEADRLGVTMNFVGPNSESDIADQVQMLNSAINAKPAAIGLAALSTDACNDALQQAKDAGIPIVGFDSGVPGAPEGSVVANAAPDNYAAGELAAEKT
;
A
#
# COMPACT_ATOMS: atom_id res chain seq x y z
N MET A 1 22.73 -47.30 -33.14
CA MET A 1 22.83 -48.14 -31.95
C MET A 1 22.06 -47.39 -30.86
N ARG A 2 20.78 -47.71 -30.66
CA ARG A 2 20.21 -48.75 -29.83
C ARG A 2 20.68 -48.65 -28.37
N ASN A 3 19.86 -48.14 -27.45
CA ASN A 3 19.15 -48.87 -26.36
C ASN A 3 18.38 -47.86 -25.52
N LYS A 4 17.07 -48.00 -25.41
CA LYS A 4 16.19 -48.73 -24.45
C LYS A 4 16.04 -47.98 -23.15
N MET A 5 14.88 -47.32 -23.02
CA MET A 5 13.70 -47.73 -22.19
C MET A 5 14.04 -48.28 -20.79
N ILE A 6 13.54 -47.63 -19.77
CA ILE A 6 12.84 -48.29 -18.67
C ILE A 6 11.78 -47.31 -18.14
N SER A 7 10.53 -47.72 -18.30
CA SER A 7 9.33 -47.22 -17.58
C SER A 7 9.33 -47.76 -16.16
N ALA A 8 9.00 -46.94 -15.20
CA ALA A 8 8.50 -47.43 -13.91
C ALA A 8 7.23 -46.66 -13.55
N LEU A 9 6.11 -47.36 -13.72
CA LEU A 9 4.82 -47.06 -13.09
C LEU A 9 4.98 -47.18 -11.57
N LEU A 10 4.49 -46.20 -10.82
CA LEU A 10 3.97 -46.45 -9.47
C LEU A 10 2.68 -45.66 -9.30
N ALA A 11 1.60 -46.43 -9.35
CA ALA A 11 0.30 -46.02 -8.90
C ALA A 11 0.30 -46.10 -7.36
N THR A 12 -0.14 -45.05 -6.68
CA THR A 12 -0.54 -45.19 -5.26
C THR A 12 -1.74 -44.27 -4.98
N ALA A 13 -2.84 -44.95 -4.82
CA ALA A 13 -4.03 -44.77 -3.96
C ALA A 13 -4.39 -43.30 -3.55
N MET A 14 -5.54 -42.87 -4.08
CA MET A 14 -6.42 -41.87 -3.46
C MET A 14 -6.96 -42.43 -2.12
N VAL A 15 -6.72 -41.70 -1.05
CA VAL A 15 -7.53 -41.78 0.16
C VAL A 15 -8.32 -40.47 0.26
N ALA A 16 -9.57 -40.55 -0.11
CA ALA A 16 -10.55 -39.49 0.14
C ALA A 16 -10.94 -39.54 1.61
N SER A 17 -10.40 -38.65 2.43
CA SER A 17 -10.95 -38.34 3.75
C SER A 17 -11.85 -37.13 3.65
N MET A 18 -13.14 -37.33 3.62
CA MET A 18 -14.17 -36.33 3.82
C MET A 18 -14.01 -35.77 5.25
N ILE A 19 -13.44 -34.61 5.40
CA ILE A 19 -13.55 -33.83 6.63
C ILE A 19 -14.76 -32.93 6.47
N THR A 20 -15.85 -33.29 7.14
CA THR A 20 -17.00 -32.41 7.36
C THR A 20 -16.56 -31.29 8.28
N VAL A 21 -16.40 -30.08 7.73
CA VAL A 21 -16.20 -28.87 8.51
C VAL A 21 -17.58 -28.40 8.99
N PRO A 22 -17.83 -28.32 10.31
CA PRO A 22 -19.04 -27.65 10.80
C PRO A 22 -18.92 -26.16 10.46
N ALA A 23 -19.98 -25.62 9.87
CA ALA A 23 -20.10 -24.16 9.67
C ALA A 23 -20.19 -23.49 11.04
N LEU A 24 -19.08 -22.98 11.53
CA LEU A 24 -19.03 -22.01 12.62
C LEU A 24 -19.24 -20.63 11.99
N ALA A 25 -20.27 -19.94 12.47
CA ALA A 25 -20.51 -18.55 12.16
C ALA A 25 -19.23 -17.76 12.46
N SER A 26 -18.72 -17.08 11.43
CA SER A 26 -17.61 -16.14 11.57
C SER A 26 -18.13 -14.91 12.32
N GLU A 27 -17.94 -14.90 13.61
CA GLU A 27 -17.89 -13.65 14.37
C GLU A 27 -16.62 -12.94 13.91
N GLY A 28 -16.79 -11.68 13.46
CA GLY A 28 -15.70 -10.89 12.93
C GLY A 28 -14.61 -10.66 13.97
N GLU A 29 -13.54 -11.41 13.87
CA GLU A 29 -12.29 -11.05 14.53
C GLU A 29 -11.72 -9.86 13.75
N THR A 30 -11.84 -8.69 14.34
CA THR A 30 -11.05 -7.52 13.96
C THR A 30 -9.59 -7.87 14.27
N GLU A 31 -8.88 -8.33 13.27
CA GLU A 31 -7.43 -8.55 13.39
C GLU A 31 -6.81 -7.18 13.67
N ALA A 32 -6.44 -6.93 14.92
CA ALA A 32 -5.67 -5.76 15.29
C ALA A 32 -4.41 -5.74 14.42
N ALA A 33 -4.28 -4.72 13.58
CA ALA A 33 -3.15 -4.57 12.71
C ALA A 33 -1.88 -4.66 13.56
N ALA A 34 -1.14 -5.76 13.42
CA ALA A 34 0.12 -5.94 14.11
C ALA A 34 1.04 -4.81 13.69
N SER A 35 1.48 -4.00 14.65
CA SER A 35 2.47 -2.96 14.39
C SER A 35 3.76 -3.65 13.96
N VAL A 36 4.13 -3.51 12.70
CA VAL A 36 5.41 -4.02 12.19
C VAL A 36 6.51 -3.14 12.76
N ASP A 37 7.45 -3.73 13.49
CA ASP A 37 8.64 -3.01 13.95
C ASP A 37 9.58 -2.77 12.76
N LEU A 38 9.67 -1.53 12.32
CA LEU A 38 10.52 -1.08 11.24
C LEU A 38 11.84 -0.46 11.72
N SER A 39 12.11 -0.46 13.00
CA SER A 39 13.29 0.20 13.59
C SER A 39 14.62 -0.34 13.06
N ASN A 40 14.65 -1.59 12.63
CA ASN A 40 15.84 -2.28 12.11
C ASN A 40 15.90 -2.32 10.57
N VAL A 41 14.98 -1.62 9.88
CA VAL A 41 15.02 -1.55 8.42
C VAL A 41 16.12 -0.58 8.01
N GLU A 42 16.96 -1.01 7.07
CA GLU A 42 18.01 -0.20 6.44
C GLU A 42 17.79 -0.18 4.93
N ALA A 43 18.06 0.97 4.31
CA ALA A 43 18.03 1.07 2.86
C ALA A 43 19.28 0.36 2.28
N LYS A 44 19.07 -0.50 1.27
CA LYS A 44 20.16 -1.23 0.60
C LYS A 44 20.90 -0.40 -0.44
N GLU A 45 20.30 0.68 -0.89
CA GLU A 45 20.82 1.60 -1.90
C GLU A 45 20.16 2.98 -1.76
N ALA A 46 20.61 3.97 -2.53
CA ALA A 46 20.03 5.31 -2.53
C ALA A 46 18.71 5.32 -3.30
N TYR A 47 17.61 5.10 -2.59
CA TYR A 47 16.26 5.19 -3.15
C TYR A 47 15.77 6.64 -3.19
N HIS A 48 14.87 6.91 -4.13
CA HIS A 48 14.06 8.13 -4.17
C HIS A 48 12.59 7.77 -4.13
N PHE A 49 11.81 8.46 -3.29
CA PHE A 49 10.38 8.28 -3.11
C PHE A 49 9.62 9.55 -3.46
N GLU A 50 8.44 9.39 -4.04
CA GLU A 50 7.49 10.48 -4.25
C GLU A 50 6.29 10.28 -3.32
N ILE A 51 5.85 11.34 -2.64
CA ILE A 51 4.69 11.30 -1.76
C ILE A 51 3.69 12.34 -2.23
N VAL A 52 2.48 11.89 -2.55
CA VAL A 52 1.37 12.72 -3.00
C VAL A 52 0.26 12.69 -1.96
N SER A 53 0.10 13.79 -1.24
CA SER A 53 -0.90 13.95 -0.18
C SER A 53 -2.19 14.59 -0.70
N LYS A 54 -3.24 14.63 0.14
CA LYS A 54 -4.51 15.31 -0.20
C LYS A 54 -4.42 16.82 -0.12
N GLY A 55 -3.43 17.36 0.60
CA GLY A 55 -3.23 18.77 0.78
C GLY A 55 -1.83 19.08 1.30
N PHE A 56 -1.49 20.35 1.34
CA PHE A 56 -0.18 20.76 1.83
C PHE A 56 -0.27 21.79 2.98
N GLN A 57 -1.30 22.63 3.00
CA GLN A 57 -1.39 23.77 3.93
C GLN A 57 -1.84 23.39 5.34
N HIS A 58 -2.61 22.30 5.49
CA HIS A 58 -3.16 21.89 6.78
C HIS A 58 -2.07 21.32 7.71
N GLN A 59 -2.16 21.62 9.00
CA GLN A 59 -1.20 21.14 10.02
C GLN A 59 -1.01 19.60 10.02
N TYR A 60 -2.06 18.86 9.72
CA TYR A 60 -1.99 17.40 9.60
C TYR A 60 -0.96 16.98 8.53
N TRP A 61 -1.03 17.58 7.33
CA TRP A 61 -0.10 17.26 6.24
C TRP A 61 1.33 17.73 6.54
N GLN A 62 1.51 18.81 7.30
CA GLN A 62 2.81 19.24 7.77
C GLN A 62 3.43 18.25 8.77
N ALA A 63 2.60 17.64 9.64
CA ALA A 63 3.04 16.59 10.54
C ALA A 63 3.42 15.31 9.78
N VAL A 64 2.64 14.93 8.77
CA VAL A 64 2.95 13.79 7.89
C VAL A 64 4.26 14.01 7.13
N LEU A 65 4.44 15.19 6.53
CA LEU A 65 5.70 15.59 5.87
C LEU A 65 6.89 15.46 6.81
N LYS A 66 6.76 16.00 8.02
CA LYS A 66 7.84 15.94 9.02
C LYS A 66 8.22 14.50 9.36
N GLY A 67 7.24 13.64 9.65
CA GLY A 67 7.50 12.23 9.95
C GLY A 67 8.14 11.48 8.78
N ALA A 68 7.66 11.73 7.56
CA ALA A 68 8.23 11.14 6.35
C ALA A 68 9.68 11.59 6.13
N GLN A 69 10.01 12.88 6.37
CA GLN A 69 11.36 13.39 6.23
C GLN A 69 12.30 12.82 7.28
N GLU A 70 11.86 12.74 8.54
CA GLU A 70 12.66 12.12 9.62
C GLU A 70 13.01 10.66 9.31
N GLU A 71 12.06 9.91 8.74
CA GLU A 71 12.30 8.53 8.35
C GLU A 71 13.19 8.42 7.10
N ALA A 72 13.02 9.28 6.13
CA ALA A 72 13.90 9.34 4.95
C ALA A 72 15.35 9.64 5.36
N ASP A 73 15.55 10.59 6.28
CA ASP A 73 16.87 10.95 6.82
C ASP A 73 17.48 9.77 7.59
N ARG A 74 16.69 9.07 8.41
CA ARG A 74 17.11 7.88 9.14
C ARG A 74 17.59 6.77 8.21
N LEU A 75 16.87 6.56 7.10
CA LEU A 75 17.17 5.52 6.12
C LEU A 75 18.25 5.93 5.11
N GLY A 76 18.64 7.20 5.07
CA GLY A 76 19.60 7.72 4.07
C GLY A 76 19.04 7.71 2.65
N VAL A 77 17.72 7.89 2.50
CA VAL A 77 17.01 7.95 1.22
C VAL A 77 16.53 9.37 0.94
N THR A 78 16.12 9.65 -0.30
CA THR A 78 15.56 10.94 -0.68
C THR A 78 14.06 10.83 -0.92
N MET A 79 13.33 11.91 -0.66
CA MET A 79 11.91 11.98 -0.97
C MET A 79 11.52 13.37 -1.48
N ASN A 80 10.43 13.42 -2.24
CA ASN A 80 9.70 14.62 -2.56
C ASN A 80 8.27 14.47 -2.00
N PHE A 81 7.72 15.55 -1.41
CA PHE A 81 6.39 15.55 -0.83
C PHE A 81 5.59 16.69 -1.45
N VAL A 82 4.48 16.35 -2.11
CA VAL A 82 3.61 17.29 -2.78
C VAL A 82 2.15 17.06 -2.39
N GLY A 83 1.35 18.10 -2.49
CA GLY A 83 -0.09 18.04 -2.31
C GLY A 83 -0.73 19.31 -2.86
N PRO A 84 -2.00 19.24 -3.30
CA PRO A 84 -2.72 20.40 -3.80
C PRO A 84 -2.94 21.43 -2.69
N ASN A 85 -3.25 22.67 -3.08
CA ASN A 85 -3.53 23.75 -2.13
C ASN A 85 -4.85 23.53 -1.36
N SER A 86 -5.78 22.79 -1.93
CA SER A 86 -7.06 22.43 -1.33
C SER A 86 -7.37 20.96 -1.53
N GLU A 87 -7.99 20.34 -0.55
CA GLU A 87 -8.48 18.95 -0.63
C GLU A 87 -9.66 18.77 -1.61
N SER A 88 -10.11 19.83 -2.26
CA SER A 88 -11.08 19.79 -3.37
C SER A 88 -10.42 19.76 -4.76
N ASP A 89 -9.11 19.98 -4.84
CA ASP A 89 -8.39 20.16 -6.10
C ASP A 89 -7.91 18.81 -6.67
N ILE A 90 -8.90 17.94 -6.99
CA ILE A 90 -8.66 16.58 -7.49
C ILE A 90 -7.80 16.58 -8.75
N ALA A 91 -8.08 17.51 -9.69
CA ALA A 91 -7.34 17.58 -10.95
C ALA A 91 -5.85 17.90 -10.75
N ASP A 92 -5.53 18.78 -9.80
CA ASP A 92 -4.15 19.10 -9.46
C ASP A 92 -3.44 17.90 -8.84
N GLN A 93 -4.12 17.15 -7.95
CA GLN A 93 -3.55 15.94 -7.38
C GLN A 93 -3.24 14.90 -8.46
N VAL A 94 -4.13 14.70 -9.44
CA VAL A 94 -3.88 13.76 -10.55
C VAL A 94 -2.67 14.21 -11.38
N GLN A 95 -2.48 15.51 -11.62
CA GLN A 95 -1.29 16.02 -12.30
C GLN A 95 0.00 15.79 -11.49
N MET A 96 -0.07 15.98 -10.15
CA MET A 96 1.05 15.68 -9.25
C MET A 96 1.40 14.19 -9.27
N LEU A 97 0.41 13.31 -9.24
CA LEU A 97 0.62 11.86 -9.34
C LEU A 97 1.27 11.47 -10.67
N ASN A 98 0.79 12.02 -11.79
CA ASN A 98 1.42 11.80 -13.10
C ASN A 98 2.88 12.29 -13.14
N SER A 99 3.16 13.43 -12.50
CA SER A 99 4.53 13.95 -12.39
C SER A 99 5.42 13.05 -11.55
N ALA A 100 4.89 12.52 -10.45
CA ALA A 100 5.58 11.55 -9.60
C ALA A 100 5.91 10.25 -10.36
N ILE A 101 4.98 9.72 -11.15
CA ILE A 101 5.23 8.54 -12.01
C ILE A 101 6.34 8.81 -13.03
N ASN A 102 6.33 9.99 -13.65
CA ASN A 102 7.33 10.37 -14.63
C ASN A 102 8.75 10.54 -14.03
N ALA A 103 8.85 10.82 -12.74
CA ALA A 103 10.13 10.87 -12.01
C ALA A 103 10.76 9.48 -11.82
N LYS A 104 10.01 8.40 -12.04
CA LYS A 104 10.44 7.01 -11.90
C LYS A 104 11.04 6.70 -10.52
N PRO A 105 10.33 6.99 -9.43
CA PRO A 105 10.81 6.73 -8.09
C PRO A 105 10.87 5.24 -7.77
N ALA A 106 11.49 4.88 -6.67
CA ALA A 106 11.46 3.51 -6.13
C ALA A 106 10.06 3.09 -5.68
N ALA A 107 9.26 4.02 -5.15
CA ALA A 107 7.84 3.85 -4.85
C ALA A 107 7.14 5.21 -4.71
N ILE A 108 5.80 5.19 -4.76
CA ILE A 108 4.96 6.37 -4.53
C ILE A 108 4.06 6.12 -3.33
N GLY A 109 4.08 7.04 -2.35
CA GLY A 109 3.07 7.16 -1.32
C GLY A 109 1.89 7.99 -1.82
N LEU A 110 0.66 7.51 -1.71
CA LEU A 110 -0.54 8.20 -2.19
C LEU A 110 -1.65 8.24 -1.13
N ALA A 111 -2.08 9.45 -0.77
CA ALA A 111 -3.37 9.67 -0.10
C ALA A 111 -4.36 10.25 -1.14
N ALA A 112 -5.19 9.41 -1.74
CA ALA A 112 -6.04 9.83 -2.84
C ALA A 112 -7.22 10.70 -2.37
N LEU A 113 -7.45 11.84 -3.05
CA LEU A 113 -8.68 12.63 -2.94
C LEU A 113 -9.86 11.93 -3.60
N SER A 114 -9.61 11.30 -4.74
CA SER A 114 -10.56 10.48 -5.47
C SER A 114 -9.84 9.34 -6.14
N THR A 115 -10.14 8.12 -5.75
CA THR A 115 -9.56 6.93 -6.39
C THR A 115 -9.95 6.85 -7.85
N ASP A 116 -11.23 7.09 -8.16
CA ASP A 116 -11.74 7.02 -9.54
C ASP A 116 -10.99 7.97 -10.48
N ALA A 117 -10.69 9.18 -10.01
CA ALA A 117 -9.92 10.15 -10.80
C ALA A 117 -8.44 9.72 -10.98
N CYS A 118 -7.92 8.91 -10.08
CA CYS A 118 -6.54 8.42 -10.11
C CYS A 118 -6.38 7.10 -10.89
N ASN A 119 -7.45 6.41 -11.28
CA ASN A 119 -7.40 5.06 -11.85
C ASN A 119 -6.43 4.92 -13.03
N ASP A 120 -6.45 5.84 -13.98
CA ASP A 120 -5.57 5.80 -15.13
C ASP A 120 -4.09 5.95 -14.72
N ALA A 121 -3.81 6.85 -13.77
CA ALA A 121 -2.46 7.04 -13.25
C ALA A 121 -1.99 5.84 -12.41
N LEU A 122 -2.88 5.23 -11.63
CA LEU A 122 -2.59 4.01 -10.88
C LEU A 122 -2.24 2.84 -11.82
N GLN A 123 -2.98 2.70 -12.91
CA GLN A 123 -2.68 1.69 -13.93
C GLN A 123 -1.34 1.97 -14.61
N GLN A 124 -1.06 3.24 -14.92
CA GLN A 124 0.21 3.67 -15.50
C GLN A 124 1.42 3.34 -14.58
N ALA A 125 1.30 3.61 -13.27
CA ALA A 125 2.33 3.28 -12.29
C ALA A 125 2.57 1.76 -12.25
N LYS A 126 1.50 0.98 -12.21
CA LYS A 126 1.57 -0.49 -12.26
C LYS A 126 2.29 -0.99 -13.52
N ASP A 127 1.92 -0.48 -14.69
CA ASP A 127 2.52 -0.87 -15.96
C ASP A 127 4.01 -0.46 -16.04
N ALA A 128 4.38 0.63 -15.38
CA ALA A 128 5.76 1.08 -15.23
C ALA A 128 6.55 0.31 -14.15
N GLY A 129 5.91 -0.59 -13.40
CA GLY A 129 6.53 -1.33 -12.30
C GLY A 129 6.83 -0.47 -11.07
N ILE A 130 6.15 0.68 -10.91
CA ILE A 130 6.31 1.58 -9.76
C ILE A 130 5.28 1.20 -8.70
N PRO A 131 5.69 0.66 -7.54
CA PRO A 131 4.76 0.29 -6.47
C PRO A 131 4.14 1.53 -5.83
N ILE A 132 2.82 1.47 -5.57
CA ILE A 132 2.10 2.51 -4.83
C ILE A 132 1.72 1.97 -3.45
N VAL A 133 1.99 2.76 -2.43
CA VAL A 133 1.53 2.55 -1.05
C VAL A 133 0.49 3.61 -0.73
N GLY A 134 -0.75 3.17 -0.47
CA GLY A 134 -1.80 4.05 0.03
C GLY A 134 -1.52 4.47 1.48
N PHE A 135 -1.87 5.68 1.86
CA PHE A 135 -1.82 6.12 3.26
C PHE A 135 -3.01 7.02 3.63
N ASP A 136 -3.18 7.37 4.89
CA ASP A 136 -4.32 8.08 5.45
C ASP A 136 -5.63 7.30 5.22
N SER A 137 -6.47 7.66 4.29
CA SER A 137 -7.67 6.88 3.92
C SER A 137 -7.40 5.72 2.96
N GLY A 138 -6.15 5.51 2.57
CA GLY A 138 -5.80 4.54 1.55
C GLY A 138 -6.31 4.90 0.16
N VAL A 139 -6.38 3.90 -0.71
CA VAL A 139 -6.87 4.03 -2.08
C VAL A 139 -7.93 2.95 -2.36
N PRO A 140 -9.12 3.04 -1.74
CA PRO A 140 -10.16 2.03 -1.87
C PRO A 140 -10.71 1.98 -3.30
N GLY A 141 -10.88 0.78 -3.86
CA GLY A 141 -11.39 0.60 -5.22
C GLY A 141 -10.35 0.83 -6.33
N ALA A 142 -9.07 0.94 -5.98
CA ALA A 142 -7.99 1.01 -6.96
C ALA A 142 -7.98 -0.22 -7.88
N PRO A 143 -7.50 -0.10 -9.14
CA PRO A 143 -7.31 -1.24 -10.02
C PRO A 143 -6.49 -2.35 -9.35
N GLU A 144 -6.90 -3.60 -9.54
CA GLU A 144 -6.27 -4.75 -8.90
C GLU A 144 -4.75 -4.76 -9.12
N GLY A 145 -3.98 -4.87 -8.02
CA GLY A 145 -2.52 -4.91 -8.03
C GLY A 145 -1.82 -3.59 -8.37
N SER A 146 -2.55 -2.45 -8.45
CA SER A 146 -1.93 -1.12 -8.61
C SER A 146 -1.44 -0.53 -7.28
N VAL A 147 -2.04 -0.94 -6.16
CA VAL A 147 -1.63 -0.55 -4.81
C VAL A 147 -1.14 -1.80 -4.08
N VAL A 148 0.08 -1.77 -3.58
CA VAL A 148 0.74 -2.94 -2.96
C VAL A 148 0.48 -3.04 -1.46
N ALA A 149 0.18 -1.93 -0.80
CA ALA A 149 -0.15 -1.86 0.62
C ALA A 149 -0.91 -0.58 0.94
N ASN A 150 -1.61 -0.56 2.08
CA ASN A 150 -2.20 0.64 2.65
C ASN A 150 -1.73 0.80 4.10
N ALA A 151 -1.26 1.99 4.45
CA ALA A 151 -0.93 2.42 5.79
C ALA A 151 -1.99 3.44 6.26
N ALA A 152 -3.06 2.95 6.86
CA ALA A 152 -4.16 3.78 7.36
C ALA A 152 -4.24 3.70 8.90
N PRO A 153 -4.62 4.79 9.58
CA PRO A 153 -4.95 4.72 10.99
C PRO A 153 -6.20 3.87 11.21
N ASP A 154 -6.28 3.19 12.36
CA ASP A 154 -7.52 2.55 12.80
C ASP A 154 -8.50 3.63 13.29
N ASN A 155 -9.30 4.14 12.37
CA ASN A 155 -10.27 5.20 12.66
C ASN A 155 -11.42 4.72 13.55
N TYR A 156 -11.70 3.42 13.60
CA TYR A 156 -12.70 2.86 14.49
C TYR A 156 -12.19 2.90 15.94
N ALA A 157 -11.01 2.37 16.18
CA ALA A 157 -10.38 2.43 17.51
C ALA A 157 -10.16 3.87 18.00
N ALA A 158 -9.78 4.78 17.08
CA ALA A 158 -9.66 6.20 17.41
C ALA A 158 -11.00 6.83 17.80
N GLY A 159 -12.09 6.43 17.13
CA GLY A 159 -13.46 6.87 17.48
C GLY A 159 -13.92 6.34 18.83
N GLU A 160 -13.68 5.08 19.15
CA GLU A 160 -13.97 4.50 20.46
C GLU A 160 -13.23 5.24 21.58
N LEU A 161 -11.93 5.48 21.39
CA LEU A 161 -11.12 6.20 22.37
C LEU A 161 -11.59 7.64 22.60
N ALA A 162 -12.09 8.30 21.56
CA ALA A 162 -12.67 9.63 21.67
C ALA A 162 -13.98 9.61 22.45
N ALA A 163 -14.83 8.61 22.24
CA ALA A 163 -16.11 8.46 22.96
C ALA A 163 -15.92 8.13 24.44
N GLU A 164 -14.89 7.38 24.81
CA GLU A 164 -14.58 7.06 26.22
C GLU A 164 -14.08 8.28 27.03
N LYS A 165 -13.58 9.32 26.34
CA LYS A 165 -13.01 10.51 26.98
C LYS A 165 -13.97 11.71 27.06
N THR A 166 -15.20 11.55 26.57
CA THR A 166 -16.25 12.56 26.60
C THR A 166 -17.23 12.28 27.72
#